data_ebf2c647744cc3f9671c675591ea3a44
#
_entry.id   ebf2c647744cc3f9671c675591ea3a44
#
_cell.length_a   1.000
_cell.length_b   1.000
_cell.length_c   1.000
_cell.angle_alpha   90.00
_cell.angle_beta   90.00
_cell.angle_gamma   90.00
#
_symmetry.space_group_name_H-M   'P 1'
#
loop_
_entity.id
_entity.type
_entity.pdbx_description
1 polymer ?
#
loop_
_entity_poly.entity_id
_entity_poly.type
_entity_poly.pdbx_seq_one_letter_code
_entity_poly.pdbx_strand_id
1 'polypeptide(L)'
;MLIFGAVLMAGAGIAFASTRNLWLLLLAGTIGVISPSGHEVGPFLSIEQAALSDVVTDRTRTEVFAWYTLAGSLATALGALAGGTLTHALRATSMTPVPSYRMVVMLYAVLGVLLAFLFARLSPAAEASILRSQSNALATLQHEERSRTNNTKRKPFFLYLRALRDFVSRRRAGTASRRKGAFRATLAGLSGIDRSRPVVFKLSGLFALDAFGGGFVIQSFAAYWFYLRFGVNPGTLGAIFFWANIFAGLSALLASRLAARFGLIKTMVATHLPSNILLILVPLMPTLSLAVLVLLVRFSISQMDVPTRQSYIMAVVRPEERSAAAGITGVARTIGATISPLFVGFMFTRPALINVPFFIAGTLKILYDLLLYREFITVRPPEEVRE
;
A
#
# COMPACT_ATOMS: atom_id res chain seq x y z
N MET A 1 10.37 1.39 -15.64
CA MET A 1 9.15 1.35 -14.81
C MET A 1 8.89 2.70 -14.16
N LEU A 2 9.79 3.27 -13.34
CA LEU A 2 9.59 4.56 -12.65
C LEU A 2 9.27 5.73 -13.59
N ILE A 3 10.02 5.88 -14.69
CA ILE A 3 9.76 6.92 -15.71
C ILE A 3 8.36 6.77 -16.30
N PHE A 4 7.93 5.55 -16.60
CA PHE A 4 6.59 5.29 -17.14
C PHE A 4 5.49 5.73 -16.15
N GLY A 5 5.65 5.43 -14.85
CA GLY A 5 4.74 5.90 -13.81
C GLY A 5 4.67 7.43 -13.71
N ALA A 6 5.82 8.10 -13.80
CA ALA A 6 5.89 9.56 -13.77
C ALA A 6 5.22 10.20 -15.01
N VAL A 7 5.36 9.58 -16.19
CA VAL A 7 4.66 10.02 -17.42
C VAL A 7 3.15 9.81 -17.29
N LEU A 8 2.70 8.68 -16.73
CA LEU A 8 1.28 8.45 -16.45
C LEU A 8 0.73 9.48 -15.45
N MET A 9 1.49 9.81 -14.41
CA MET A 9 1.15 10.87 -13.44
C MET A 9 0.94 12.21 -14.13
N ALA A 10 1.88 12.63 -15.00
CA ALA A 10 1.77 13.89 -15.75
C ALA A 10 0.56 13.88 -16.69
N GLY A 11 0.37 12.80 -17.45
CA GLY A 11 -0.76 12.64 -18.38
C GLY A 11 -2.11 12.68 -17.67
N ALA A 12 -2.24 12.01 -16.53
CA ALA A 12 -3.45 12.05 -15.72
C ALA A 12 -3.74 13.47 -15.20
N GLY A 13 -2.73 14.18 -14.69
CA GLY A 13 -2.89 15.56 -14.24
C GLY A 13 -3.38 16.47 -15.35
N ILE A 14 -2.83 16.37 -16.56
CA ILE A 14 -3.29 17.12 -17.74
C ILE A 14 -4.73 16.74 -18.10
N ALA A 15 -5.06 15.45 -18.13
CA ALA A 15 -6.41 14.99 -18.43
C ALA A 15 -7.43 15.53 -17.43
N PHE A 16 -7.14 15.46 -16.12
CA PHE A 16 -8.01 16.01 -15.07
C PHE A 16 -8.21 17.54 -15.19
N ALA A 17 -7.16 18.28 -15.55
CA ALA A 17 -7.25 19.71 -15.72
C ALA A 17 -8.04 20.12 -16.97
N SER A 18 -8.04 19.28 -18.02
CA SER A 18 -8.56 19.64 -19.35
C SER A 18 -10.00 19.18 -19.60
N THR A 19 -10.47 18.11 -18.93
CA THR A 19 -11.78 17.52 -19.22
C THR A 19 -12.82 17.77 -18.11
N ARG A 20 -14.11 17.67 -18.50
CA ARG A 20 -15.26 17.58 -17.59
C ARG A 20 -16.03 16.27 -17.78
N ASN A 21 -15.59 15.44 -18.72
CA ASN A 21 -16.24 14.17 -19.01
C ASN A 21 -15.90 13.17 -17.92
N LEU A 22 -16.93 12.64 -17.22
CA LEU A 22 -16.79 11.69 -16.11
C LEU A 22 -16.01 10.44 -16.52
N TRP A 23 -16.24 9.89 -17.71
CA TRP A 23 -15.57 8.70 -18.19
C TRP A 23 -14.08 8.91 -18.44
N LEU A 24 -13.71 10.06 -19.00
CA LEU A 24 -12.30 10.43 -19.17
C LEU A 24 -11.61 10.69 -17.83
N LEU A 25 -12.31 11.30 -16.85
CA LEU A 25 -11.80 11.46 -15.49
C LEU A 25 -11.59 10.12 -14.80
N LEU A 26 -12.54 9.19 -14.92
CA LEU A 26 -12.41 7.83 -14.38
C LEU A 26 -11.24 7.08 -15.04
N LEU A 27 -11.11 7.16 -16.36
CA LEU A 27 -10.00 6.55 -17.09
C LEU A 27 -8.65 7.13 -16.65
N ALA A 28 -8.55 8.45 -16.61
CA ALA A 28 -7.34 9.14 -16.16
C ALA A 28 -6.97 8.83 -14.70
N GLY A 29 -7.96 8.76 -13.81
CA GLY A 29 -7.76 8.38 -12.41
C GLY A 29 -7.32 6.93 -12.23
N THR A 30 -7.83 6.02 -13.07
CA THR A 30 -7.51 4.58 -13.00
C THR A 30 -6.12 4.28 -13.57
N ILE A 31 -5.78 4.88 -14.71
CA ILE A 31 -4.50 4.62 -15.41
C ILE A 31 -3.38 5.50 -14.86
N GLY A 32 -3.71 6.70 -14.45
CA GLY A 32 -2.74 7.78 -14.17
C GLY A 32 -2.12 7.79 -12.79
N VAL A 33 -2.27 6.73 -12.01
CA VAL A 33 -1.63 6.60 -10.67
C VAL A 33 -2.02 7.73 -9.71
N ILE A 34 -3.20 8.32 -9.87
CA ILE A 34 -3.73 9.30 -8.91
C ILE A 34 -4.25 8.53 -7.69
N SER A 35 -3.47 8.53 -6.59
CA SER A 35 -3.91 7.93 -5.33
C SER A 35 -4.60 8.99 -4.46
N PRO A 36 -5.90 8.85 -4.17
CA PRO A 36 -6.60 9.76 -3.28
C PRO A 36 -6.18 9.61 -1.81
N SER A 37 -5.48 8.53 -1.45
CA SER A 37 -4.96 8.28 -0.09
C SER A 37 -3.60 8.93 0.16
N GLY A 38 -2.87 9.33 -0.87
CA GLY A 38 -1.55 9.95 -0.76
C GLY A 38 -0.40 9.02 -0.35
N HIS A 39 -0.69 7.83 0.14
CA HIS A 39 0.32 6.89 0.67
C HIS A 39 0.50 5.61 -0.15
N GLU A 40 -0.38 5.34 -1.09
CA GLU A 40 -0.37 4.10 -1.89
C GLU A 40 -0.18 4.44 -3.36
N VAL A 41 1.05 4.36 -3.84
CA VAL A 41 1.38 4.64 -5.25
C VAL A 41 1.58 3.31 -5.99
N GLY A 42 0.50 2.58 -6.21
CA GLY A 42 0.44 1.41 -7.09
C GLY A 42 1.53 0.35 -6.84
N PRO A 43 2.02 -0.34 -7.87
CA PRO A 43 3.00 -1.42 -7.74
C PRO A 43 4.40 -0.96 -7.32
N PHE A 44 4.70 0.36 -7.37
CA PHE A 44 6.02 0.90 -7.02
C PHE A 44 6.35 0.68 -5.55
N LEU A 45 5.39 0.85 -4.65
CA LEU A 45 5.58 0.68 -3.21
C LEU A 45 6.07 -0.73 -2.85
N SER A 46 5.52 -1.77 -3.49
CA SER A 46 5.93 -3.15 -3.22
C SER A 46 7.35 -3.45 -3.73
N ILE A 47 7.75 -2.85 -4.86
CA ILE A 47 9.10 -2.98 -5.42
C ILE A 47 10.11 -2.23 -4.54
N GLU A 48 9.79 -1.02 -4.12
CA GLU A 48 10.63 -0.21 -3.24
C GLU A 48 10.81 -0.87 -1.87
N GLN A 49 9.75 -1.39 -1.27
CA GLN A 49 9.81 -2.10 0.02
C GLN A 49 10.63 -3.39 -0.06
N ALA A 50 10.49 -4.16 -1.14
CA ALA A 50 11.29 -5.36 -1.34
C ALA A 50 12.77 -5.00 -1.53
N ALA A 51 13.08 -4.05 -2.42
CA ALA A 51 14.44 -3.59 -2.65
C ALA A 51 15.09 -3.02 -1.38
N LEU A 52 14.34 -2.24 -0.61
CA LEU A 52 14.81 -1.67 0.65
C LEU A 52 15.07 -2.78 1.69
N SER A 53 14.20 -3.80 1.77
CA SER A 53 14.37 -4.93 2.69
C SER A 53 15.57 -5.81 2.37
N ASP A 54 16.00 -5.86 1.09
CA ASP A 54 17.16 -6.65 0.66
C ASP A 54 18.50 -5.98 0.99
N VAL A 55 18.50 -4.65 1.09
CA VAL A 55 19.72 -3.86 1.38
C VAL A 55 19.93 -3.68 2.90
N VAL A 56 18.85 -3.77 3.69
CA VAL A 56 18.84 -3.44 5.12
C VAL A 56 18.91 -4.72 5.97
N THR A 57 19.67 -4.66 7.08
CA THR A 57 19.71 -5.76 8.05
C THR A 57 18.39 -5.94 8.79
N ASP A 58 18.09 -7.15 9.22
CA ASP A 58 16.86 -7.47 9.96
C ASP A 58 16.64 -6.58 11.19
N ARG A 59 17.73 -6.22 11.91
CA ARG A 59 17.69 -5.35 13.10
C ARG A 59 17.28 -3.90 12.81
N THR A 60 17.71 -3.36 11.68
CA THR A 60 17.46 -1.93 11.31
C THR A 60 16.27 -1.75 10.39
N ARG A 61 15.63 -2.85 9.95
CA ARG A 61 14.53 -2.82 8.97
C ARG A 61 13.36 -1.93 9.39
N THR A 62 12.88 -2.09 10.61
CA THR A 62 11.75 -1.30 11.13
C THR A 62 12.10 0.19 11.22
N GLU A 63 13.34 0.53 11.58
CA GLU A 63 13.83 1.91 11.64
C GLU A 63 13.89 2.53 10.25
N VAL A 64 14.41 1.83 9.25
CA VAL A 64 14.48 2.33 7.87
C VAL A 64 13.08 2.52 7.28
N PHE A 65 12.15 1.60 7.53
CA PHE A 65 10.75 1.79 7.13
C PHE A 65 10.08 2.96 7.87
N ALA A 66 10.46 3.24 9.11
CA ALA A 66 9.98 4.41 9.85
C ALA A 66 10.49 5.72 9.23
N TRP A 67 11.77 5.81 8.86
CA TRP A 67 12.32 6.95 8.14
C TRP A 67 11.70 7.15 6.76
N TYR A 68 11.47 6.05 6.03
CA TYR A 68 10.76 6.10 4.75
C TYR A 68 9.33 6.65 4.91
N THR A 69 8.60 6.17 5.93
CA THR A 69 7.25 6.66 6.26
C THR A 69 7.26 8.13 6.67
N LEU A 70 8.27 8.57 7.45
CA LEU A 70 8.43 9.97 7.80
C LEU A 70 8.62 10.85 6.56
N ALA A 71 9.52 10.46 5.65
CA ALA A 71 9.78 11.22 4.43
C ALA A 71 8.50 11.36 3.58
N GLY A 72 7.73 10.27 3.42
CA GLY A 72 6.44 10.28 2.73
C GLY A 72 5.40 11.17 3.42
N SER A 73 5.35 11.13 4.76
CA SER A 73 4.44 11.97 5.55
C SER A 73 4.80 13.46 5.46
N LEU A 74 6.09 13.81 5.48
CA LEU A 74 6.55 15.17 5.29
C LEU A 74 6.20 15.71 3.90
N ALA A 75 6.40 14.91 2.86
CA ALA A 75 6.01 15.28 1.51
C ALA A 75 4.49 15.50 1.40
N THR A 76 3.69 14.62 2.02
CA THR A 76 2.23 14.75 2.06
C THR A 76 1.80 15.98 2.85
N ALA A 77 2.46 16.29 3.97
CA ALA A 77 2.21 17.50 4.76
C ALA A 77 2.44 18.78 3.92
N LEU A 78 3.59 18.87 3.27
CA LEU A 78 3.93 20.00 2.41
C LEU A 78 2.95 20.12 1.23
N GLY A 79 2.58 18.99 0.62
CA GLY A 79 1.57 18.94 -0.45
C GLY A 79 0.19 19.44 -0.01
N ALA A 80 -0.25 19.03 1.18
CA ALA A 80 -1.53 19.48 1.75
C ALA A 80 -1.53 20.98 2.02
N LEU A 81 -0.45 21.50 2.62
CA LEU A 81 -0.29 22.94 2.90
C LEU A 81 -0.23 23.74 1.60
N ALA A 82 0.63 23.34 0.66
CA ALA A 82 0.79 24.04 -0.62
C ALA A 82 -0.50 24.03 -1.45
N GLY A 83 -1.17 22.86 -1.56
CA GLY A 83 -2.43 22.76 -2.30
C GLY A 83 -3.56 23.55 -1.66
N GLY A 84 -3.66 23.50 -0.32
CA GLY A 84 -4.67 24.27 0.43
C GLY A 84 -4.45 25.78 0.34
N THR A 85 -3.23 26.26 0.58
CA THR A 85 -2.89 27.69 0.51
C THR A 85 -3.00 28.24 -0.90
N LEU A 86 -2.52 27.50 -1.92
CA LEU A 86 -2.65 27.91 -3.33
C LEU A 86 -4.12 28.04 -3.72
N THR A 87 -4.94 27.02 -3.39
CA THR A 87 -6.38 27.07 -3.67
C THR A 87 -7.06 28.25 -2.99
N HIS A 88 -6.71 28.51 -1.72
CA HIS A 88 -7.24 29.63 -0.96
C HIS A 88 -6.85 30.99 -1.58
N ALA A 89 -5.58 31.17 -1.91
CA ALA A 89 -5.08 32.38 -2.56
C ALA A 89 -5.74 32.62 -3.94
N LEU A 90 -5.86 31.60 -4.77
CA LEU A 90 -6.55 31.70 -6.08
C LEU A 90 -8.02 32.08 -5.93
N ARG A 91 -8.70 31.57 -4.92
CA ARG A 91 -10.10 31.94 -4.65
C ARG A 91 -10.24 33.37 -4.10
N ALA A 92 -9.24 33.88 -3.39
CA ALA A 92 -9.20 35.28 -2.95
C ALA A 92 -9.07 36.27 -4.13
N THR A 93 -8.54 35.84 -5.28
CA THR A 93 -8.50 36.64 -6.53
C THR A 93 -9.76 36.51 -7.36
N SER A 94 -10.92 36.19 -6.78
CA SER A 94 -12.24 36.04 -7.44
C SER A 94 -12.33 34.85 -8.41
N MET A 95 -11.35 33.92 -8.39
CA MET A 95 -11.39 32.72 -9.20
C MET A 95 -12.45 31.75 -8.67
N THR A 96 -13.28 31.22 -9.58
CA THR A 96 -14.28 30.21 -9.20
C THR A 96 -13.63 28.88 -8.72
N PRO A 97 -14.33 28.04 -7.95
CA PRO A 97 -13.72 26.81 -7.36
C PRO A 97 -13.09 25.88 -8.39
N VAL A 98 -13.75 25.63 -9.51
CA VAL A 98 -13.27 24.65 -10.52
C VAL A 98 -11.93 25.06 -11.16
N PRO A 99 -11.71 26.28 -11.66
CA PRO A 99 -10.42 26.72 -12.13
C PRO A 99 -9.32 26.67 -11.06
N SER A 100 -9.60 27.05 -9.82
CA SER A 100 -8.60 27.01 -8.74
C SER A 100 -8.11 25.58 -8.47
N TYR A 101 -8.99 24.60 -8.45
CA TYR A 101 -8.58 23.19 -8.31
C TYR A 101 -7.83 22.68 -9.56
N ARG A 102 -8.20 23.13 -10.77
CA ARG A 102 -7.44 22.77 -11.98
C ARG A 102 -6.00 23.24 -11.95
N MET A 103 -5.74 24.43 -11.41
CA MET A 103 -4.37 24.92 -11.23
C MET A 103 -3.55 24.01 -10.31
N VAL A 104 -4.13 23.52 -9.21
CA VAL A 104 -3.46 22.56 -8.31
C VAL A 104 -3.17 21.25 -9.04
N VAL A 105 -4.11 20.75 -9.85
CA VAL A 105 -3.91 19.52 -10.64
C VAL A 105 -2.88 19.73 -11.76
N MET A 106 -2.79 20.93 -12.35
CA MET A 106 -1.70 21.24 -13.29
C MET A 106 -0.33 21.25 -12.61
N LEU A 107 -0.23 21.77 -11.36
CA LEU A 107 1.00 21.66 -10.58
C LEU A 107 1.40 20.20 -10.35
N TYR A 108 0.43 19.34 -10.05
CA TYR A 108 0.66 17.89 -9.96
C TYR A 108 1.23 17.30 -11.27
N ALA A 109 0.71 17.72 -12.42
CA ALA A 109 1.25 17.29 -13.72
C ALA A 109 2.70 17.76 -13.94
N VAL A 110 3.00 19.02 -13.58
CA VAL A 110 4.39 19.55 -13.64
C VAL A 110 5.33 18.75 -12.76
N LEU A 111 4.92 18.40 -11.53
CA LEU A 111 5.70 17.53 -10.64
C LEU A 111 5.92 16.14 -11.27
N GLY A 112 4.94 15.59 -11.98
CA GLY A 112 5.10 14.35 -12.73
C GLY A 112 6.18 14.43 -13.81
N VAL A 113 6.22 15.53 -14.56
CA VAL A 113 7.29 15.77 -15.56
C VAL A 113 8.65 15.90 -14.88
N LEU A 114 8.73 16.65 -13.77
CA LEU A 114 9.96 16.81 -13.00
C LEU A 114 10.48 15.45 -12.48
N LEU A 115 9.58 14.61 -11.96
CA LEU A 115 9.91 13.26 -11.52
C LEU A 115 10.41 12.39 -12.67
N ALA A 116 9.78 12.45 -13.84
CA ALA A 116 10.24 11.71 -15.02
C ALA A 116 11.68 12.11 -15.40
N PHE A 117 11.97 13.40 -15.34
CA PHE A 117 13.32 13.93 -15.60
C PHE A 117 14.34 13.48 -14.54
N LEU A 118 13.97 13.50 -13.25
CA LEU A 118 14.82 13.02 -12.17
C LEU A 118 15.08 11.52 -12.29
N PHE A 119 14.07 10.72 -12.60
CA PHE A 119 14.24 9.29 -12.81
C PHE A 119 15.10 8.95 -14.06
N ALA A 120 15.05 9.78 -15.10
CA ALA A 120 15.92 9.63 -16.26
C ALA A 120 17.41 9.90 -15.93
N ARG A 121 17.69 10.63 -14.83
CA ARG A 121 19.04 10.90 -14.32
C ARG A 121 19.55 9.84 -13.32
N LEU A 122 18.71 8.88 -12.90
CA LEU A 122 19.15 7.81 -12.01
C LEU A 122 20.21 6.94 -12.67
N SER A 123 21.25 6.64 -11.89
CA SER A 123 22.35 5.78 -12.33
C SER A 123 21.86 4.34 -12.62
N PRO A 124 22.39 3.65 -13.64
CA PRO A 124 22.13 2.22 -13.88
C PRO A 124 22.44 1.32 -12.68
N ALA A 125 23.22 1.79 -11.71
CA ALA A 125 23.47 1.06 -10.46
C ALA A 125 22.19 0.85 -9.62
N ALA A 126 21.21 1.73 -9.73
CA ALA A 126 19.90 1.57 -9.05
C ALA A 126 19.03 0.47 -9.73
N GLU A 127 19.18 0.26 -11.04
CA GLU A 127 18.53 -0.84 -11.77
C GLU A 127 19.28 -2.18 -11.61
N ALA A 128 20.60 -2.12 -11.44
CA ALA A 128 21.47 -3.30 -11.41
C ALA A 128 21.22 -4.23 -10.22
N SER A 129 20.68 -3.73 -9.10
CA SER A 129 20.35 -4.58 -7.94
C SER A 129 19.18 -5.53 -8.23
N ILE A 130 18.16 -5.07 -8.93
CA ILE A 130 16.99 -5.87 -9.33
C ILE A 130 17.35 -6.84 -10.44
N LEU A 131 18.13 -6.39 -11.44
CA LEU A 131 18.59 -7.23 -12.53
C LEU A 131 19.65 -8.26 -12.08
N ARG A 132 20.51 -7.95 -11.10
CA ARG A 132 21.42 -8.92 -10.49
C ARG A 132 20.69 -9.99 -9.72
N SER A 133 19.63 -9.66 -8.96
CA SER A 133 18.82 -10.65 -8.27
C SER A 133 18.11 -11.58 -9.25
N GLN A 134 17.56 -11.05 -10.34
CA GLN A 134 16.95 -11.86 -11.42
C GLN A 134 17.98 -12.67 -12.23
N SER A 135 19.14 -12.09 -12.52
CA SER A 135 20.24 -12.77 -13.23
C SER A 135 20.84 -13.90 -12.36
N ASN A 136 21.00 -13.69 -11.06
CA ASN A 136 21.45 -14.73 -10.13
C ASN A 136 20.41 -15.85 -9.98
N ALA A 137 19.12 -15.53 -9.92
CA ALA A 137 18.05 -16.53 -9.89
C ALA A 137 18.02 -17.34 -11.20
N LEU A 138 18.15 -16.68 -12.36
CA LEU A 138 18.25 -17.35 -13.66
C LEU A 138 19.52 -18.20 -13.78
N ALA A 139 20.66 -17.70 -13.28
CA ALA A 139 21.92 -18.45 -13.29
C ALA A 139 21.85 -19.68 -12.38
N THR A 140 21.17 -19.58 -11.25
CA THR A 140 20.95 -20.72 -10.33
C THR A 140 20.05 -21.79 -10.96
N LEU A 141 18.96 -21.36 -11.64
CA LEU A 141 18.07 -22.25 -12.38
C LEU A 141 18.81 -22.93 -13.57
N GLN A 142 19.64 -22.20 -14.29
CA GLN A 142 20.46 -22.76 -15.37
C GLN A 142 21.55 -23.71 -14.85
N HIS A 143 22.09 -23.46 -13.64
CA HIS A 143 23.06 -24.36 -13.03
C HIS A 143 22.40 -25.65 -12.53
N GLU A 144 21.18 -25.58 -11.98
CA GLU A 144 20.38 -26.75 -11.63
C GLU A 144 19.97 -27.56 -12.86
N GLU A 145 19.62 -26.88 -13.95
CA GLU A 145 19.26 -27.54 -15.20
C GLU A 145 20.48 -28.21 -15.88
N ARG A 146 21.65 -27.55 -15.85
CA ARG A 146 22.93 -28.15 -16.28
C ARG A 146 23.35 -29.33 -15.41
N SER A 147 23.15 -29.25 -14.11
CA SER A 147 23.44 -30.37 -13.19
C SER A 147 22.51 -31.58 -13.44
N ARG A 148 21.26 -31.33 -13.79
CA ARG A 148 20.29 -32.38 -14.19
C ARG A 148 20.60 -32.98 -15.55
N THR A 149 21.10 -32.17 -16.53
CA THR A 149 21.43 -32.66 -17.88
C THR A 149 22.76 -33.41 -17.94
N ASN A 150 23.73 -33.11 -17.06
CA ASN A 150 24.98 -33.85 -17.00
C ASN A 150 24.83 -35.27 -16.42
N ASN A 151 23.75 -35.56 -15.69
CA ASN A 151 23.45 -36.88 -15.16
C ASN A 151 22.62 -37.76 -16.13
N THR A 152 22.28 -37.27 -17.31
CA THR A 152 21.44 -37.98 -18.29
C THR A 152 22.07 -38.05 -19.69
N LYS A 153 23.37 -38.36 -19.79
CA LYS A 153 23.95 -38.79 -21.07
C LYS A 153 23.65 -40.27 -21.31
N ARG A 154 22.36 -40.61 -21.56
CA ARG A 154 21.95 -41.80 -22.30
C ARG A 154 20.56 -41.66 -22.90
N LYS A 155 20.52 -41.50 -24.23
CA LYS A 155 19.41 -41.77 -25.17
C LYS A 155 18.14 -40.88 -25.09
N PRO A 156 18.10 -39.74 -25.77
CA PRO A 156 16.93 -38.83 -25.75
C PRO A 156 15.68 -39.35 -26.48
N PHE A 157 15.82 -40.23 -27.49
CA PHE A 157 14.70 -40.68 -28.33
C PHE A 157 13.74 -41.65 -27.62
N PHE A 158 14.24 -42.58 -26.83
CA PHE A 158 13.42 -43.56 -26.10
C PHE A 158 12.68 -42.95 -24.91
N LEU A 159 13.23 -41.92 -24.28
CA LEU A 159 12.57 -41.16 -23.20
C LEU A 159 11.39 -40.35 -23.74
N TYR A 160 11.50 -39.79 -24.96
CA TYR A 160 10.41 -39.03 -25.58
C TYR A 160 9.21 -39.91 -25.93
N LEU A 161 9.46 -41.09 -26.48
CA LEU A 161 8.41 -42.07 -26.79
C LEU A 161 7.77 -42.64 -25.52
N ARG A 162 8.54 -42.84 -24.45
CA ARG A 162 8.02 -43.32 -23.16
C ARG A 162 7.17 -42.25 -22.48
N ALA A 163 7.60 -40.97 -22.53
CA ALA A 163 6.85 -39.82 -22.00
C ALA A 163 5.54 -39.61 -22.79
N LEU A 164 5.56 -39.78 -24.12
CA LEU A 164 4.36 -39.67 -24.95
C LEU A 164 3.37 -40.83 -24.68
N ARG A 165 3.87 -42.06 -24.51
CA ARG A 165 3.06 -43.21 -24.14
C ARG A 165 2.44 -43.07 -22.75
N ASP A 166 3.21 -42.60 -21.79
CA ASP A 166 2.75 -42.31 -20.43
C ASP A 166 1.79 -41.12 -20.35
N PHE A 167 1.92 -40.15 -21.24
CA PHE A 167 0.97 -39.04 -21.39
C PHE A 167 -0.37 -39.51 -21.96
N VAL A 168 -0.35 -40.38 -22.96
CA VAL A 168 -1.59 -40.94 -23.60
C VAL A 168 -2.27 -41.94 -22.68
N SER A 169 -1.52 -42.79 -21.96
CA SER A 169 -2.10 -43.77 -21.02
C SER A 169 -2.66 -43.09 -19.75
N ARG A 170 -2.07 -41.98 -19.28
CA ARG A 170 -2.57 -41.19 -18.14
C ARG A 170 -3.84 -40.41 -18.43
N ARG A 171 -4.22 -40.23 -19.69
CA ARG A 171 -5.48 -39.58 -20.08
C ARG A 171 -6.71 -40.45 -19.83
N ARG A 172 -6.55 -41.79 -19.64
CA ARG A 172 -7.66 -42.73 -19.39
C ARG A 172 -7.91 -43.11 -17.95
N ALA A 173 -7.01 -42.79 -17.05
CA ALA A 173 -7.16 -43.12 -15.61
C ALA A 173 -7.28 -41.85 -14.78
N GLY A 174 -8.46 -41.41 -14.67
CA GLY A 174 -9.18 -40.69 -13.62
C GLY A 174 -8.55 -39.62 -12.77
N THR A 175 -9.45 -38.99 -12.34
CA THR A 175 -9.86 -38.53 -11.02
C THR A 175 -9.54 -37.04 -10.66
N ALA A 176 -10.64 -36.38 -10.31
CA ALA A 176 -10.77 -35.00 -9.89
C ALA A 176 -9.77 -34.52 -8.79
N SER A 177 -9.22 -35.46 -8.02
CA SER A 177 -8.23 -35.17 -6.96
C SER A 177 -6.87 -34.72 -7.52
N ARG A 178 -6.41 -35.31 -8.63
CA ARG A 178 -5.14 -34.94 -9.27
C ARG A 178 -5.20 -33.60 -10.01
N ARG A 179 -6.37 -33.22 -10.53
CA ARG A 179 -6.59 -31.90 -11.15
C ARG A 179 -6.48 -30.76 -10.15
N LYS A 180 -6.98 -30.95 -8.92
CA LYS A 180 -6.84 -29.96 -7.83
C LYS A 180 -5.37 -29.79 -7.40
N GLY A 181 -4.59 -30.86 -7.39
CA GLY A 181 -3.15 -30.81 -7.06
C GLY A 181 -2.31 -30.12 -8.15
N ALA A 182 -2.55 -30.46 -9.43
CA ALA A 182 -1.85 -29.84 -10.56
C ALA A 182 -2.20 -28.35 -10.72
N PHE A 183 -3.48 -27.98 -10.57
CA PHE A 183 -3.91 -26.59 -10.59
C PHE A 183 -3.33 -25.78 -9.41
N ARG A 184 -3.27 -26.39 -8.21
CA ARG A 184 -2.58 -25.78 -7.05
C ARG A 184 -1.08 -25.61 -7.28
N ALA A 185 -0.41 -26.58 -7.89
CA ALA A 185 1.03 -26.48 -8.20
C ALA A 185 1.31 -25.43 -9.29
N THR A 186 0.43 -25.29 -10.28
CA THR A 186 0.54 -24.25 -11.32
C THR A 186 0.30 -22.87 -10.75
N LEU A 187 -0.69 -22.70 -9.85
CA LEU A 187 -0.93 -21.45 -9.13
C LEU A 187 0.22 -21.10 -8.15
N ALA A 188 0.83 -22.10 -7.51
CA ALA A 188 2.00 -21.89 -6.64
C ALA A 188 3.21 -21.41 -7.45
N GLY A 189 3.44 -22.00 -8.63
CA GLY A 189 4.50 -21.54 -9.54
C GLY A 189 4.28 -20.14 -10.10
N LEU A 190 3.03 -19.73 -10.32
CA LEU A 190 2.68 -18.39 -10.79
C LEU A 190 2.71 -17.33 -9.68
N SER A 191 2.50 -17.70 -8.43
CA SER A 191 2.45 -16.76 -7.30
C SER A 191 3.82 -16.46 -6.70
N GLY A 192 4.87 -17.23 -7.01
CA GLY A 192 6.20 -17.09 -6.41
C GLY A 192 6.25 -17.37 -4.90
N ILE A 193 5.19 -17.97 -4.32
CA ILE A 193 5.09 -18.33 -2.91
C ILE A 193 4.72 -19.80 -2.76
N ASP A 194 5.50 -20.52 -1.98
CA ASP A 194 5.27 -21.94 -1.70
C ASP A 194 5.04 -22.20 -0.20
N ARG A 195 6.07 -22.06 0.62
CA ARG A 195 6.01 -22.41 2.05
C ARG A 195 5.34 -21.36 2.92
N SER A 196 5.49 -20.08 2.62
CA SER A 196 4.84 -18.97 3.36
C SER A 196 3.39 -18.72 2.97
N ARG A 197 2.85 -19.51 2.03
CA ARG A 197 1.52 -19.34 1.46
C ARG A 197 0.40 -19.16 2.48
N PRO A 198 0.25 -20.02 3.53
CA PRO A 198 -0.84 -19.86 4.50
C PRO A 198 -0.77 -18.55 5.26
N VAL A 199 0.43 -18.13 5.66
CA VAL A 199 0.68 -16.88 6.39
C VAL A 199 0.37 -15.67 5.50
N VAL A 200 0.87 -15.67 4.25
CA VAL A 200 0.67 -14.55 3.31
C VAL A 200 -0.80 -14.38 2.95
N PHE A 201 -1.55 -15.46 2.69
CA PHE A 201 -2.98 -15.34 2.38
C PHE A 201 -3.82 -14.87 3.58
N LYS A 202 -3.52 -15.33 4.81
CA LYS A 202 -4.17 -14.83 6.01
C LYS A 202 -3.88 -13.33 6.22
N LEU A 203 -2.62 -12.92 6.13
CA LEU A 203 -2.24 -11.50 6.21
C LEU A 203 -2.89 -10.67 5.11
N SER A 204 -2.95 -11.19 3.87
CA SER A 204 -3.61 -10.50 2.75
C SER A 204 -5.08 -10.23 3.02
N GLY A 205 -5.80 -11.23 3.56
CA GLY A 205 -7.21 -11.05 3.94
C GLY A 205 -7.40 -9.99 5.04
N LEU A 206 -6.58 -10.02 6.07
CA LEU A 206 -6.60 -9.03 7.15
C LEU A 206 -6.24 -7.63 6.65
N PHE A 207 -5.20 -7.51 5.82
CA PHE A 207 -4.80 -6.21 5.25
C PHE A 207 -5.81 -5.67 4.24
N ALA A 208 -6.52 -6.54 3.51
CA ALA A 208 -7.63 -6.12 2.67
C ALA A 208 -8.79 -5.56 3.52
N LEU A 209 -9.08 -6.17 4.67
CA LEU A 209 -10.08 -5.68 5.62
C LEU A 209 -9.70 -4.32 6.20
N ASP A 210 -8.44 -4.15 6.64
CA ASP A 210 -7.90 -2.87 7.12
C ASP A 210 -7.99 -1.79 6.05
N ALA A 211 -7.57 -2.10 4.83
CA ALA A 211 -7.58 -1.18 3.70
C ALA A 211 -9.01 -0.84 3.26
N PHE A 212 -9.94 -1.80 3.29
CA PHE A 212 -11.36 -1.56 3.06
C PHE A 212 -11.93 -0.60 4.10
N GLY A 213 -11.64 -0.80 5.40
CA GLY A 213 -12.00 0.14 6.46
C GLY A 213 -11.38 1.52 6.23
N GLY A 214 -10.08 1.58 5.90
CA GLY A 214 -9.35 2.81 5.65
C GLY A 214 -9.87 3.63 4.47
N GLY A 215 -10.38 2.96 3.43
CA GLY A 215 -10.93 3.60 2.24
C GLY A 215 -12.21 4.41 2.47
N PHE A 216 -12.92 4.18 3.60
CA PHE A 216 -14.06 5.03 3.99
C PHE A 216 -13.63 6.42 4.48
N VAL A 217 -12.42 6.58 5.03
CA VAL A 217 -11.92 7.84 5.58
C VAL A 217 -10.50 8.12 5.10
N ILE A 218 -10.33 8.18 3.76
CA ILE A 218 -9.11 8.70 3.16
C ILE A 218 -9.02 10.22 3.39
N GLN A 219 -7.81 10.77 3.31
CA GLN A 219 -7.58 12.20 3.63
C GLN A 219 -8.50 13.16 2.87
N SER A 220 -8.76 12.90 1.59
CA SER A 220 -9.66 13.72 0.75
C SER A 220 -11.11 13.66 1.25
N PHE A 221 -11.59 12.49 1.70
CA PHE A 221 -12.95 12.36 2.25
C PHE A 221 -13.05 13.01 3.63
N ALA A 222 -12.03 12.87 4.46
CA ALA A 222 -11.98 13.59 5.74
C ALA A 222 -11.98 15.11 5.52
N ALA A 223 -11.21 15.62 4.55
CA ALA A 223 -11.22 17.04 4.19
C ALA A 223 -12.61 17.50 3.72
N TYR A 224 -13.25 16.71 2.87
CA TYR A 224 -14.60 17.02 2.39
C TYR A 224 -15.65 16.96 3.51
N TRP A 225 -15.53 16.02 4.45
CA TRP A 225 -16.37 15.96 5.64
C TRP A 225 -16.21 17.22 6.53
N PHE A 226 -14.99 17.70 6.79
CA PHE A 226 -14.76 18.94 7.51
C PHE A 226 -15.39 20.14 6.81
N TYR A 227 -15.32 20.17 5.48
CA TYR A 227 -16.01 21.21 4.69
C TYR A 227 -17.53 21.12 4.85
N LEU A 228 -18.13 19.93 4.70
CA LEU A 228 -19.59 19.75 4.81
C LEU A 228 -20.12 20.06 6.21
N ARG A 229 -19.40 19.64 7.26
CA ARG A 229 -19.86 19.77 8.64
C ARG A 229 -19.59 21.14 9.25
N PHE A 230 -18.45 21.74 8.96
CA PHE A 230 -18.00 22.97 9.62
C PHE A 230 -17.74 24.14 8.65
N GLY A 231 -17.93 23.97 7.36
CA GLY A 231 -17.70 25.01 6.36
C GLY A 231 -16.23 25.44 6.22
N VAL A 232 -15.28 24.54 6.55
CA VAL A 232 -13.84 24.87 6.61
C VAL A 232 -13.31 25.22 5.23
N ASN A 233 -12.61 26.35 5.10
CA ASN A 233 -12.00 26.77 3.85
C ASN A 233 -10.77 25.93 3.46
N PRO A 234 -10.34 25.91 2.18
CA PRO A 234 -9.23 25.10 1.70
C PRO A 234 -7.89 25.39 2.40
N GLY A 235 -7.60 26.63 2.75
CA GLY A 235 -6.38 27.01 3.46
C GLY A 235 -6.29 26.38 4.84
N THR A 236 -7.39 26.48 5.60
CA THR A 236 -7.49 25.84 6.94
C THR A 236 -7.42 24.33 6.84
N LEU A 237 -8.06 23.71 5.83
CA LEU A 237 -7.92 22.26 5.57
C LEU A 237 -6.46 21.88 5.29
N GLY A 238 -5.76 22.66 4.48
CA GLY A 238 -4.35 22.47 4.21
C GLY A 238 -3.51 22.49 5.50
N ALA A 239 -3.77 23.44 6.40
CA ALA A 239 -3.08 23.53 7.69
C ALA A 239 -3.40 22.36 8.63
N ILE A 240 -4.67 21.93 8.71
CA ILE A 240 -5.08 20.77 9.51
C ILE A 240 -4.34 19.52 9.05
N PHE A 241 -4.34 19.22 7.75
CA PHE A 241 -3.67 18.03 7.22
C PHE A 241 -2.15 18.16 7.16
N PHE A 242 -1.60 19.37 7.09
CA PHE A 242 -0.17 19.59 7.30
C PHE A 242 0.25 19.07 8.69
N TRP A 243 -0.37 19.55 9.75
CA TRP A 243 -0.04 19.11 11.11
C TRP A 243 -0.37 17.63 11.34
N ALA A 244 -1.49 17.14 10.81
CA ALA A 244 -1.84 15.74 10.91
C ALA A 244 -0.75 14.83 10.31
N ASN A 245 -0.21 15.16 9.13
CA ASN A 245 0.84 14.37 8.49
C ASN A 245 2.21 14.57 9.17
N ILE A 246 2.51 15.74 9.75
CA ILE A 246 3.71 15.92 10.61
C ILE A 246 3.65 14.96 11.80
N PHE A 247 2.54 14.96 12.55
CA PHE A 247 2.36 14.04 13.69
C PHE A 247 2.40 12.58 13.27
N ALA A 248 1.79 12.24 12.14
CA ALA A 248 1.84 10.89 11.55
C ALA A 248 3.29 10.45 11.29
N GLY A 249 4.09 11.28 10.61
CA GLY A 249 5.48 10.98 10.32
C GLY A 249 6.34 10.83 11.57
N LEU A 250 6.18 11.73 12.54
CA LEU A 250 6.87 11.65 13.82
C LEU A 250 6.48 10.40 14.61
N SER A 251 5.19 10.02 14.57
CA SER A 251 4.73 8.80 15.24
C SER A 251 5.38 7.54 14.66
N ALA A 252 5.60 7.50 13.35
CA ALA A 252 6.25 6.36 12.69
C ALA A 252 7.67 6.10 13.23
N LEU A 253 8.42 7.15 13.61
CA LEU A 253 9.76 7.00 14.21
C LEU A 253 9.74 6.31 15.57
N LEU A 254 8.67 6.48 16.34
CA LEU A 254 8.53 5.82 17.64
C LEU A 254 8.25 4.32 17.50
N ALA A 255 7.76 3.90 16.34
CA ALA A 255 7.39 2.52 16.06
C ALA A 255 8.56 1.54 16.24
N SER A 256 9.77 1.91 15.77
CA SER A 256 10.96 1.06 15.90
C SER A 256 11.35 0.81 17.35
N ARG A 257 11.30 1.84 18.20
CA ARG A 257 11.62 1.73 19.63
C ARG A 257 10.57 0.89 20.38
N LEU A 258 9.28 1.11 20.08
CA LEU A 258 8.22 0.31 20.68
C LEU A 258 8.27 -1.15 20.21
N ALA A 259 8.52 -1.38 18.91
CA ALA A 259 8.62 -2.72 18.35
C ALA A 259 9.80 -3.50 18.93
N ALA A 260 10.95 -2.87 19.15
CA ALA A 260 12.11 -3.47 19.81
C ALA A 260 11.80 -3.89 21.26
N ARG A 261 10.94 -3.15 21.97
CA ARG A 261 10.61 -3.43 23.38
C ARG A 261 9.46 -4.41 23.55
N PHE A 262 8.42 -4.32 22.73
CA PHE A 262 7.15 -5.03 22.90
C PHE A 262 6.86 -6.09 21.83
N GLY A 263 7.67 -6.11 20.77
CA GLY A 263 7.46 -6.92 19.58
C GLY A 263 6.55 -6.25 18.55
N LEU A 264 6.62 -6.74 17.30
CA LEU A 264 5.97 -6.11 16.15
C LEU A 264 4.43 -6.15 16.23
N ILE A 265 3.84 -7.32 16.50
CA ILE A 265 2.38 -7.49 16.56
C ILE A 265 1.75 -6.69 17.70
N LYS A 266 2.36 -6.72 18.89
CA LYS A 266 1.84 -5.97 20.04
C LYS A 266 1.89 -4.47 19.78
N THR A 267 2.97 -3.98 19.19
CA THR A 267 3.11 -2.56 18.84
C THR A 267 2.06 -2.15 17.81
N MET A 268 1.86 -2.94 16.75
CA MET A 268 0.82 -2.68 15.75
C MET A 268 -0.54 -2.49 16.40
N VAL A 269 -0.99 -3.48 17.16
CA VAL A 269 -2.33 -3.49 17.76
C VAL A 269 -2.47 -2.42 18.85
N ALA A 270 -1.49 -2.29 19.75
CA ALA A 270 -1.55 -1.34 20.86
C ALA A 270 -1.58 0.13 20.42
N THR A 271 -1.03 0.45 19.25
CA THR A 271 -1.06 1.81 18.70
C THR A 271 -2.22 2.05 17.75
N HIS A 272 -2.60 1.04 16.96
CA HIS A 272 -3.64 1.17 15.95
C HIS A 272 -5.05 1.14 16.56
N LEU A 273 -5.31 0.29 17.56
CA LEU A 273 -6.62 0.17 18.20
C LEU A 273 -7.07 1.49 18.87
N PRO A 274 -6.26 2.20 19.72
CA PRO A 274 -6.66 3.50 20.25
C PRO A 274 -6.86 4.55 19.15
N SER A 275 -6.03 4.52 18.09
CA SER A 275 -6.19 5.40 16.92
C SER A 275 -7.55 5.21 16.25
N ASN A 276 -8.06 3.97 16.15
CA ASN A 276 -9.34 3.67 15.55
C ASN A 276 -10.52 4.05 16.44
N ILE A 277 -10.38 3.98 17.77
CA ILE A 277 -11.34 4.54 18.72
C ILE A 277 -11.42 6.07 18.54
N LEU A 278 -10.28 6.75 18.47
CA LEU A 278 -10.24 8.20 18.21
C LEU A 278 -10.87 8.54 16.85
N LEU A 279 -10.71 7.68 15.83
CA LEU A 279 -11.36 7.87 14.53
C LEU A 279 -12.89 7.90 14.65
N ILE A 280 -13.47 7.02 15.47
CA ILE A 280 -14.92 6.98 15.75
C ILE A 280 -15.34 8.24 16.52
N LEU A 281 -14.49 8.79 17.37
CA LEU A 281 -14.79 9.97 18.16
C LEU A 281 -14.78 11.28 17.34
N VAL A 282 -13.99 11.37 16.26
CA VAL A 282 -13.91 12.60 15.43
C VAL A 282 -15.30 13.14 15.04
N PRO A 283 -16.23 12.35 14.43
CA PRO A 283 -17.52 12.87 14.01
C PRO A 283 -18.48 13.16 15.15
N LEU A 284 -18.19 12.71 16.37
CA LEU A 284 -18.98 12.99 17.56
C LEU A 284 -18.65 14.33 18.19
N MET A 285 -17.55 14.97 17.78
CA MET A 285 -17.13 16.25 18.36
C MET A 285 -18.07 17.38 17.95
N PRO A 286 -18.54 18.19 18.91
CA PRO A 286 -19.51 19.26 18.63
C PRO A 286 -18.89 20.47 17.93
N THR A 287 -17.58 20.71 18.08
CA THR A 287 -16.89 21.88 17.53
C THR A 287 -15.74 21.49 16.61
N LEU A 288 -15.39 22.38 15.68
CA LEU A 288 -14.23 22.21 14.78
C LEU A 288 -12.95 21.98 15.59
N SER A 289 -12.70 22.79 16.62
CA SER A 289 -11.48 22.71 17.42
C SER A 289 -11.31 21.34 18.08
N LEU A 290 -12.39 20.80 18.67
CA LEU A 290 -12.37 19.46 19.27
C LEU A 290 -12.20 18.36 18.24
N ALA A 291 -12.87 18.46 17.09
CA ALA A 291 -12.71 17.48 16.01
C ALA A 291 -11.28 17.47 15.48
N VAL A 292 -10.65 18.65 15.30
CA VAL A 292 -9.26 18.80 14.89
C VAL A 292 -8.32 18.24 15.97
N LEU A 293 -8.55 18.57 17.25
CA LEU A 293 -7.73 18.05 18.35
C LEU A 293 -7.73 16.52 18.37
N VAL A 294 -8.91 15.89 18.33
CA VAL A 294 -9.04 14.43 18.33
C VAL A 294 -8.38 13.82 17.09
N LEU A 295 -8.52 14.48 15.93
CA LEU A 295 -7.84 14.05 14.70
C LEU A 295 -6.32 14.10 14.83
N LEU A 296 -5.75 15.19 15.37
CA LEU A 296 -4.30 15.34 15.54
C LEU A 296 -3.75 14.34 16.57
N VAL A 297 -4.45 14.14 17.71
CA VAL A 297 -4.10 13.09 18.67
C VAL A 297 -4.14 11.71 18.02
N ARG A 298 -5.14 11.43 17.19
CA ARG A 298 -5.20 10.19 16.40
C ARG A 298 -3.97 10.03 15.50
N PHE A 299 -3.60 11.08 14.75
CA PHE A 299 -2.47 11.02 13.83
C PHE A 299 -1.13 10.85 14.54
N SER A 300 -0.99 11.31 15.79
CA SER A 300 0.23 11.14 16.60
C SER A 300 0.53 9.69 16.99
N ILE A 301 -0.44 8.77 16.78
CA ILE A 301 -0.28 7.34 17.08
C ILE A 301 -0.62 6.43 15.88
N SER A 302 -1.28 6.96 14.84
CA SER A 302 -1.90 6.15 13.79
C SER A 302 -0.93 5.53 12.79
N GLN A 303 0.28 6.06 12.64
CA GLN A 303 1.24 5.61 11.63
C GLN A 303 2.33 4.67 12.19
N MET A 304 2.26 4.33 13.48
CA MET A 304 3.21 3.39 14.07
C MET A 304 3.01 1.95 13.57
N ASP A 305 1.82 1.59 13.10
CA ASP A 305 1.53 0.29 12.54
C ASP A 305 2.20 0.06 11.17
N VAL A 306 2.44 1.11 10.39
CA VAL A 306 2.95 1.00 9.01
C VAL A 306 4.35 0.37 8.95
N PRO A 307 5.40 0.92 9.60
CA PRO A 307 6.73 0.32 9.56
C PRO A 307 6.79 -1.04 10.26
N THR A 308 6.02 -1.24 11.34
CA THR A 308 5.96 -2.53 12.05
C THR A 308 5.30 -3.60 11.18
N ARG A 309 4.23 -3.29 10.46
CA ARG A 309 3.56 -4.19 9.54
C ARG A 309 4.47 -4.60 8.37
N GLN A 310 5.15 -3.62 7.76
CA GLN A 310 6.09 -3.87 6.67
C GLN A 310 7.23 -4.79 7.14
N SER A 311 7.80 -4.49 8.29
CA SER A 311 8.84 -5.30 8.91
C SER A 311 8.35 -6.71 9.22
N TYR A 312 7.14 -6.85 9.77
CA TYR A 312 6.56 -8.14 10.12
C TYR A 312 6.37 -9.05 8.90
N ILE A 313 5.81 -8.54 7.80
CA ILE A 313 5.66 -9.31 6.56
C ILE A 313 7.01 -9.87 6.10
N MET A 314 8.04 -9.01 6.09
CA MET A 314 9.37 -9.40 5.63
C MET A 314 10.05 -10.41 6.57
N ALA A 315 9.72 -10.38 7.87
CA ALA A 315 10.30 -11.24 8.88
C ALA A 315 9.68 -12.66 8.91
N VAL A 316 8.36 -12.78 8.66
CA VAL A 316 7.64 -14.07 8.71
C VAL A 316 7.63 -14.82 7.38
N VAL A 317 8.14 -14.20 6.31
CA VAL A 317 8.23 -14.77 4.97
C VAL A 317 9.68 -15.09 4.64
N ARG A 318 9.91 -16.18 3.90
CA ARG A 318 11.26 -16.55 3.46
C ARG A 318 11.87 -15.46 2.57
N PRO A 319 13.19 -15.26 2.61
CA PRO A 319 13.86 -14.24 1.81
C PRO A 319 13.49 -14.29 0.32
N GLU A 320 13.44 -15.50 -0.26
CA GLU A 320 13.15 -15.74 -1.67
C GLU A 320 11.70 -15.39 -2.05
N GLU A 321 10.79 -15.40 -1.08
CA GLU A 321 9.34 -15.16 -1.25
C GLU A 321 8.92 -13.73 -0.86
N ARG A 322 9.83 -12.88 -0.32
CA ARG A 322 9.53 -11.52 0.19
C ARG A 322 8.89 -10.61 -0.85
N SER A 323 9.44 -10.57 -2.06
CA SER A 323 8.92 -9.73 -3.15
C SER A 323 7.51 -10.16 -3.56
N ALA A 324 7.28 -11.46 -3.69
CA ALA A 324 5.96 -12.01 -4.01
C ALA A 324 4.94 -11.76 -2.89
N ALA A 325 5.34 -11.91 -1.63
CA ALA A 325 4.50 -11.63 -0.47
C ALA A 325 4.10 -10.15 -0.38
N ALA A 326 5.06 -9.23 -0.58
CA ALA A 326 4.79 -7.79 -0.65
C ALA A 326 3.82 -7.45 -1.78
N GLY A 327 4.01 -8.06 -2.97
CA GLY A 327 3.12 -7.88 -4.11
C GLY A 327 1.69 -8.36 -3.83
N ILE A 328 1.52 -9.57 -3.30
CA ILE A 328 0.20 -10.16 -3.02
C ILE A 328 -0.52 -9.37 -1.91
N THR A 329 0.16 -9.06 -0.82
CA THR A 329 -0.43 -8.26 0.27
C THR A 329 -0.75 -6.83 -0.20
N GLY A 330 0.09 -6.24 -1.04
CA GLY A 330 -0.15 -4.93 -1.67
C GLY A 330 -1.39 -4.93 -2.56
N VAL A 331 -1.51 -5.91 -3.46
CA VAL A 331 -2.70 -6.07 -4.33
C VAL A 331 -3.97 -6.27 -3.50
N ALA A 332 -3.93 -7.11 -2.46
CA ALA A 332 -5.06 -7.34 -1.58
C ALA A 332 -5.50 -6.04 -0.87
N ARG A 333 -4.56 -5.23 -0.40
CA ARG A 333 -4.83 -3.90 0.17
C ARG A 333 -5.47 -2.96 -0.85
N THR A 334 -4.90 -2.89 -2.05
CA THR A 334 -5.44 -2.03 -3.12
C THR A 334 -6.88 -2.41 -3.48
N ILE A 335 -7.18 -3.70 -3.60
CA ILE A 335 -8.54 -4.19 -3.85
C ILE A 335 -9.47 -3.75 -2.71
N GLY A 336 -9.07 -3.96 -1.44
CA GLY A 336 -9.85 -3.52 -0.29
C GLY A 336 -10.13 -2.02 -0.30
N ALA A 337 -9.10 -1.20 -0.51
CA ALA A 337 -9.21 0.25 -0.51
C ALA A 337 -10.07 0.80 -1.66
N THR A 338 -10.14 0.12 -2.80
CA THR A 338 -10.88 0.58 -3.99
C THR A 338 -12.40 0.45 -3.84
N ILE A 339 -12.87 -0.48 -3.00
CA ILE A 339 -14.31 -0.77 -2.88
C ILE A 339 -15.03 0.29 -2.03
N SER A 340 -14.42 0.76 -0.95
CA SER A 340 -15.06 1.66 0.03
C SER A 340 -15.50 3.01 -0.56
N PRO A 341 -14.73 3.68 -1.44
CA PRO A 341 -15.12 4.97 -2.02
C PRO A 341 -16.47 4.94 -2.75
N LEU A 342 -16.86 3.78 -3.29
CA LEU A 342 -18.16 3.61 -3.95
C LEU A 342 -19.34 3.87 -3.00
N PHE A 343 -19.19 3.51 -1.74
CA PHE A 343 -20.22 3.74 -0.71
C PHE A 343 -20.15 5.15 -0.13
N VAL A 344 -18.94 5.70 0.02
CA VAL A 344 -18.74 7.02 0.65
C VAL A 344 -19.37 8.14 -0.19
N GLY A 345 -19.27 8.07 -1.52
CA GLY A 345 -19.92 9.02 -2.42
C GLY A 345 -21.43 9.13 -2.15
N PHE A 346 -22.11 7.97 -2.04
CA PHE A 346 -23.53 7.93 -1.71
C PHE A 346 -23.81 8.48 -0.30
N MET A 347 -22.98 8.17 0.70
CA MET A 347 -23.19 8.63 2.09
C MET A 347 -23.07 10.15 2.20
N PHE A 348 -22.15 10.78 1.50
CA PHE A 348 -21.94 12.23 1.54
C PHE A 348 -23.01 13.04 0.81
N THR A 349 -23.85 12.43 -0.02
CA THR A 349 -25.01 13.11 -0.60
C THR A 349 -26.18 13.27 0.38
N ARG A 350 -26.13 12.60 1.54
CA ARG A 350 -27.20 12.60 2.54
C ARG A 350 -26.70 13.13 3.88
N PRO A 351 -27.22 14.28 4.36
CA PRO A 351 -26.77 14.88 5.63
C PRO A 351 -26.78 13.95 6.83
N ALA A 352 -27.77 13.03 6.91
CA ALA A 352 -27.86 12.05 7.99
C ALA A 352 -26.75 11.00 7.98
N LEU A 353 -26.08 10.78 6.84
CA LEU A 353 -25.07 9.72 6.65
C LEU A 353 -23.63 10.22 6.63
N ILE A 354 -23.37 11.54 6.69
CA ILE A 354 -22.02 12.09 6.54
C ILE A 354 -21.02 11.59 7.59
N ASN A 355 -21.49 11.19 8.77
CA ASN A 355 -20.66 10.67 9.87
C ASN A 355 -20.43 9.15 9.77
N VAL A 356 -21.27 8.44 9.03
CA VAL A 356 -21.27 6.96 8.94
C VAL A 356 -19.94 6.39 8.45
N PRO A 357 -19.23 7.00 7.46
CA PRO A 357 -17.92 6.51 7.03
C PRO A 357 -16.91 6.36 8.17
N PHE A 358 -16.89 7.27 9.13
CA PHE A 358 -16.00 7.21 10.28
C PHE A 358 -16.29 6.03 11.21
N PHE A 359 -17.58 5.76 11.44
CA PHE A 359 -18.01 4.62 12.28
C PHE A 359 -17.66 3.29 11.61
N ILE A 360 -17.95 3.15 10.32
CA ILE A 360 -17.61 1.94 9.55
C ILE A 360 -16.09 1.75 9.54
N ALA A 361 -15.33 2.78 9.21
CA ALA A 361 -13.89 2.73 9.18
C ALA A 361 -13.29 2.28 10.52
N GLY A 362 -13.67 2.95 11.60
CA GLY A 362 -13.17 2.64 12.93
C GLY A 362 -13.52 1.23 13.37
N THR A 363 -14.76 0.81 13.17
CA THR A 363 -15.23 -0.54 13.56
C THR A 363 -14.51 -1.64 12.78
N LEU A 364 -14.37 -1.51 11.46
CA LEU A 364 -13.68 -2.50 10.64
C LEU A 364 -12.19 -2.59 10.99
N LYS A 365 -11.55 -1.46 11.28
CA LYS A 365 -10.15 -1.42 11.70
C LYS A 365 -9.93 -2.00 13.10
N ILE A 366 -10.85 -1.77 14.05
CA ILE A 366 -10.83 -2.44 15.36
C ILE A 366 -10.99 -3.95 15.18
N LEU A 367 -11.92 -4.39 14.34
CA LEU A 367 -12.09 -5.81 14.03
C LEU A 367 -10.80 -6.41 13.43
N TYR A 368 -10.16 -5.70 12.49
CA TYR A 368 -8.86 -6.09 11.96
C TYR A 368 -7.81 -6.25 13.06
N ASP A 369 -7.69 -5.28 13.97
CA ASP A 369 -6.70 -5.31 15.06
C ASP A 369 -6.90 -6.51 15.97
N LEU A 370 -8.14 -6.81 16.35
CA LEU A 370 -8.48 -7.95 17.19
C LEU A 370 -8.19 -9.30 16.50
N LEU A 371 -8.54 -9.41 15.21
CA LEU A 371 -8.26 -10.60 14.41
C LEU A 371 -6.76 -10.79 14.19
N LEU A 372 -6.02 -9.72 13.90
CA LEU A 372 -4.57 -9.75 13.75
C LEU A 372 -3.89 -10.23 15.04
N TYR A 373 -4.29 -9.66 16.18
CA TYR A 373 -3.78 -10.07 17.48
C TYR A 373 -4.03 -11.56 17.76
N ARG A 374 -5.26 -12.00 17.58
CA ARG A 374 -5.66 -13.39 17.82
C ARG A 374 -4.88 -14.39 16.95
N GLU A 375 -4.72 -14.12 15.66
CA GLU A 375 -4.14 -15.05 14.69
C GLU A 375 -2.61 -15.06 14.71
N PHE A 376 -1.97 -13.93 15.07
CA PHE A 376 -0.54 -13.75 14.87
C PHE A 376 0.28 -13.47 16.14
N ILE A 377 -0.32 -13.33 17.32
CA ILE A 377 0.43 -13.09 18.57
C ILE A 377 1.42 -14.22 18.91
N THR A 378 1.12 -15.44 18.48
CA THR A 378 1.96 -16.62 18.68
C THR A 378 3.00 -16.82 17.58
N VAL A 379 2.84 -16.17 16.43
CA VAL A 379 3.76 -16.26 15.29
C VAL A 379 4.85 -15.20 15.46
N ARG A 380 5.90 -15.56 16.18
CA ARG A 380 7.01 -14.64 16.44
C ARG A 380 8.00 -14.65 15.29
N PRO A 381 8.46 -13.49 14.83
CA PRO A 381 9.57 -13.37 13.90
C PRO A 381 10.85 -13.99 14.47
N PRO A 382 11.76 -14.51 13.63
CA PRO A 382 13.03 -15.07 14.10
C PRO A 382 13.88 -14.10 14.92
N GLU A 383 13.69 -12.81 14.73
CA GLU A 383 14.36 -11.72 15.42
C GLU A 383 13.90 -11.58 16.88
N GLU A 384 12.62 -11.85 17.17
CA GLU A 384 12.04 -11.80 18.52
C GLU A 384 12.28 -13.08 19.33
N VAL A 385 12.76 -14.16 18.69
CA VAL A 385 13.03 -15.44 19.36
C VAL A 385 14.48 -15.52 19.90
N ARG A 386 15.37 -14.62 19.45
CA ARG A 386 16.80 -14.64 19.79
C ARG A 386 17.17 -13.78 21.02
N GLU A 387 16.22 -13.09 21.60
CA GLU A 387 16.34 -12.36 22.86
C GLU A 387 15.69 -13.16 24.03
#